data_1495b63c87c7aff3c1205783d29000bd
#
_entry.id   1495b63c87c7aff3c1205783d29000bd
#
_cell.length_a   1.000
_cell.length_b   1.000
_cell.length_c   1.000
_cell.angle_alpha   90.00
_cell.angle_beta   90.00
_cell.angle_gamma   90.00
#
_symmetry.space_group_name_H-M   'P 1'
#
loop_
_entity.id
_entity.type
_entity.pdbx_description
1 polymer ?
#
loop_
_entity_poly.entity_id
_entity_poly.type
_entity_poly.pdbx_seq_one_letter_code
_entity_poly.pdbx_strand_id
1 'polypeptide(L)'
;MLLAAAFGIGVVAAQTQTQKPNPNPQNQATEDFEAPAAFPLAAPKGTDSRAMTEAPPKAVNTGPFDPATWKYGTAFAPPPGAKIWNPVKLKMLQGGKVTGGTLFSATDPATYCAMADAGYDFIWTEMQHDQRDWDQAAQMWRTCPYARAVPGVRVARAEEREIQHALDAGALVVSVPTVDTVEEAIEARNWTYFPPLGRRSAGGGQAFEQDMWGRVPGGYRNTANDNIVLILMIETLEGLKNAEAIAKVPGVTALFAASGDLGNFTGFRQGSPDYERVINIVHDAAIKAGVRLCGPLAWRDRPDFTCFQAGTEVAAIRRGVAAELGTLANTQAVPEAGPFAKSAK
;
A
#
# COMPACT_ATOMS: atom_id res chain seq x y z
N MET A 1 -32.86 -41.38 63.03
CA MET A 1 -33.39 -41.49 61.64
C MET A 1 -32.71 -40.42 60.79
N LEU A 2 -31.66 -40.81 60.11
CA LEU A 2 -30.95 -39.92 59.20
C LEU A 2 -31.44 -40.18 57.78
N LEU A 3 -31.92 -39.14 57.08
CA LEU A 3 -32.19 -39.19 55.65
C LEU A 3 -30.93 -38.69 54.89
N ALA A 4 -30.37 -39.55 54.09
CA ALA A 4 -29.31 -39.16 53.15
C ALA A 4 -29.95 -38.73 51.82
N ALA A 5 -29.70 -37.47 51.40
CA ALA A 5 -30.07 -36.97 50.08
C ALA A 5 -28.89 -37.20 49.12
N ALA A 6 -29.10 -38.01 48.10
CA ALA A 6 -28.11 -38.21 47.01
C ALA A 6 -28.24 -37.09 45.99
N PHE A 7 -27.17 -36.33 45.78
CA PHE A 7 -27.02 -35.39 44.67
C PHE A 7 -26.44 -36.12 43.45
N GLY A 8 -27.23 -36.25 42.41
CA GLY A 8 -26.81 -36.75 41.12
C GLY A 8 -26.06 -35.61 40.36
N ILE A 9 -24.78 -35.84 40.09
CA ILE A 9 -23.98 -34.94 39.25
C ILE A 9 -24.20 -35.38 37.80
N GLY A 10 -25.00 -34.63 37.08
CA GLY A 10 -25.11 -34.80 35.61
C GLY A 10 -23.87 -34.24 34.95
N VAL A 11 -23.10 -35.15 34.33
CA VAL A 11 -21.98 -34.76 33.44
C VAL A 11 -22.56 -34.29 32.12
N VAL A 12 -22.56 -32.96 31.90
CA VAL A 12 -22.83 -32.39 30.61
C VAL A 12 -21.54 -32.55 29.77
N ALA A 13 -21.56 -33.44 28.81
CA ALA A 13 -20.49 -33.56 27.81
C ALA A 13 -20.50 -32.29 26.96
N ALA A 14 -19.54 -31.42 27.17
CA ALA A 14 -19.26 -30.32 26.27
C ALA A 14 -18.71 -30.87 24.96
N GLN A 15 -19.52 -30.84 23.91
CA GLN A 15 -19.03 -31.06 22.55
C GLN A 15 -18.13 -29.87 22.21
N THR A 16 -16.83 -30.09 22.29
CA THR A 16 -15.81 -29.20 21.68
C THR A 16 -15.95 -29.31 20.17
N GLN A 17 -16.72 -28.37 19.58
CA GLN A 17 -16.55 -28.11 18.16
C GLN A 17 -15.14 -27.59 17.99
N THR A 18 -14.31 -28.40 17.38
CA THR A 18 -13.03 -27.95 16.83
C THR A 18 -13.35 -26.99 15.67
N GLN A 19 -13.48 -25.71 16.00
CA GLN A 19 -13.43 -24.66 15.01
C GLN A 19 -12.07 -24.77 14.33
N LYS A 20 -12.06 -25.20 13.07
CA LYS A 20 -10.88 -25.02 12.22
C LYS A 20 -10.53 -23.53 12.28
N PRO A 21 -9.25 -23.16 12.43
CA PRO A 21 -8.87 -21.77 12.40
C PRO A 21 -9.38 -21.15 11.11
N ASN A 22 -10.17 -20.09 11.24
CA ASN A 22 -10.63 -19.31 10.10
C ASN A 22 -9.39 -18.67 9.47
N PRO A 23 -8.93 -19.12 8.31
CA PRO A 23 -7.75 -18.55 7.72
C PRO A 23 -8.09 -17.12 7.33
N ASN A 24 -7.29 -16.16 7.80
CA ASN A 24 -7.43 -14.76 7.44
C ASN A 24 -7.44 -14.64 5.91
N PRO A 25 -8.50 -14.12 5.27
CA PRO A 25 -8.60 -14.03 3.82
C PRO A 25 -7.41 -13.29 3.18
N GLN A 26 -6.80 -12.36 3.90
CA GLN A 26 -5.62 -11.63 3.45
C GLN A 26 -4.37 -12.52 3.32
N ASN A 27 -4.25 -13.57 4.13
CA ASN A 27 -3.12 -14.50 4.06
C ASN A 27 -3.34 -15.60 3.01
N GLN A 28 -4.60 -15.96 2.70
CA GLN A 28 -4.89 -16.95 1.66
C GLN A 28 -4.67 -16.41 0.24
N ALA A 29 -4.83 -15.10 0.02
CA ALA A 29 -4.63 -14.51 -1.30
C ALA A 29 -3.18 -14.58 -1.80
N THR A 30 -2.22 -14.88 -0.94
CA THR A 30 -0.80 -14.92 -1.29
C THR A 30 -0.22 -16.33 -1.43
N GLU A 31 -0.87 -17.36 -0.89
CA GLU A 31 -0.29 -18.72 -0.82
C GLU A 31 -0.85 -19.71 -1.85
N ASP A 32 -2.12 -19.57 -2.26
CA ASP A 32 -2.81 -20.58 -3.09
C ASP A 32 -3.28 -20.07 -4.46
N PHE A 33 -2.87 -18.86 -4.88
CA PHE A 33 -3.33 -18.31 -6.14
C PHE A 33 -2.39 -18.67 -7.29
N GLU A 34 -2.68 -19.77 -7.99
CA GLU A 34 -2.20 -19.93 -9.37
C GLU A 34 -2.92 -18.91 -10.25
N ALA A 35 -2.16 -17.94 -10.77
CA ALA A 35 -2.70 -16.99 -11.72
C ALA A 35 -3.34 -17.75 -12.90
N PRO A 36 -4.60 -17.50 -13.25
CA PRO A 36 -5.19 -18.11 -14.42
C PRO A 36 -4.31 -17.80 -15.63
N ALA A 37 -4.12 -18.80 -16.50
CA ALA A 37 -3.36 -18.66 -17.72
C ALA A 37 -3.83 -17.40 -18.47
N ALA A 38 -2.89 -16.49 -18.62
CA ALA A 38 -2.93 -15.23 -19.35
C ALA A 38 -4.29 -14.80 -19.93
N PHE A 39 -4.92 -13.79 -19.32
CA PHE A 39 -5.79 -12.94 -20.10
C PHE A 39 -4.91 -12.22 -21.14
N PRO A 40 -5.22 -12.30 -22.43
CA PRO A 40 -4.51 -11.53 -23.44
C PRO A 40 -4.95 -10.07 -23.35
N LEU A 41 -4.46 -9.36 -22.33
CA LEU A 41 -4.60 -7.93 -22.26
C LEU A 41 -3.48 -7.35 -23.09
N ALA A 42 -3.82 -6.66 -24.17
CA ALA A 42 -2.84 -5.98 -24.99
C ALA A 42 -2.08 -4.99 -24.09
N ALA A 43 -0.75 -5.10 -24.09
CA ALA A 43 0.08 -4.12 -23.41
C ALA A 43 -0.30 -2.72 -23.92
N PRO A 44 -0.54 -1.73 -23.04
CA PRO A 44 -0.91 -0.40 -23.46
C PRO A 44 0.23 0.16 -24.31
N LYS A 45 -0.08 0.54 -25.53
CA LYS A 45 0.86 1.24 -26.41
C LYS A 45 1.16 2.60 -25.78
N GLY A 46 2.34 2.70 -25.16
CA GLY A 46 2.84 3.95 -24.61
C GLY A 46 2.00 4.44 -23.44
N THR A 47 2.24 3.90 -22.25
CA THR A 47 1.85 4.58 -21.01
C THR A 47 2.47 5.97 -21.04
N ASP A 48 1.62 6.97 -21.31
CA ASP A 48 2.08 8.35 -21.31
C ASP A 48 2.47 8.70 -19.86
N SER A 49 3.76 8.88 -19.64
CA SER A 49 4.31 9.29 -18.35
C SER A 49 3.70 10.60 -17.81
N ARG A 50 2.94 11.30 -18.64
CA ARG A 50 2.26 12.55 -18.29
C ARG A 50 1.13 12.40 -17.29
N ALA A 51 0.48 11.24 -17.22
CA ALA A 51 -0.50 10.98 -16.16
C ALA A 51 0.13 10.86 -14.76
N MET A 52 1.41 10.55 -14.70
CA MET A 52 2.16 10.41 -13.45
C MET A 52 2.91 11.68 -13.04
N THR A 53 3.10 12.60 -13.98
CA THR A 53 3.67 13.92 -13.74
C THR A 53 2.71 14.93 -14.31
N GLU A 54 1.77 15.40 -13.50
CA GLU A 54 1.09 16.62 -13.91
C GLU A 54 2.10 17.73 -14.06
N ALA A 55 2.18 18.25 -15.28
CA ALA A 55 2.92 19.47 -15.47
C ALA A 55 2.33 20.53 -14.52
N PRO A 56 3.16 21.24 -13.78
CA PRO A 56 2.70 22.35 -12.97
C PRO A 56 1.88 23.29 -13.84
N PRO A 57 0.91 24.02 -13.26
CA PRO A 57 0.07 24.92 -14.03
C PRO A 57 0.96 25.84 -14.87
N LYS A 58 0.69 25.85 -16.16
CA LYS A 58 1.47 26.62 -17.16
C LYS A 58 1.46 28.12 -16.91
N ALA A 59 0.60 28.62 -16.04
CA ALA A 59 0.44 30.02 -15.76
C ALA A 59 0.77 30.33 -14.30
N VAL A 60 1.93 30.91 -14.12
CA VAL A 60 2.31 31.57 -12.87
C VAL A 60 1.90 33.03 -12.98
N ASN A 61 1.22 33.55 -11.96
CA ASN A 61 0.87 34.95 -11.91
C ASN A 61 2.09 35.82 -11.64
N THR A 62 2.31 36.82 -12.49
CA THR A 62 3.42 37.79 -12.36
C THR A 62 2.94 39.23 -12.16
N GLY A 63 1.64 39.47 -12.25
CA GLY A 63 1.01 40.81 -12.07
C GLY A 63 0.74 41.15 -10.60
N PRO A 64 0.06 42.27 -10.33
CA PRO A 64 -0.40 42.63 -8.99
C PRO A 64 -1.26 41.54 -8.35
N PHE A 65 -1.11 41.36 -7.05
CA PHE A 65 -1.87 40.37 -6.31
C PHE A 65 -3.34 40.73 -6.20
N ASP A 66 -4.21 39.85 -6.65
CA ASP A 66 -5.66 39.87 -6.46
C ASP A 66 -6.15 38.49 -6.03
N PRO A 67 -6.61 38.30 -4.79
CA PRO A 67 -6.98 36.97 -4.28
C PRO A 67 -8.14 36.32 -5.05
N ALA A 68 -8.99 37.12 -5.75
CA ALA A 68 -10.11 36.57 -6.52
C ALA A 68 -9.66 35.86 -7.81
N THR A 69 -8.54 36.29 -8.38
CA THR A 69 -8.05 35.78 -9.67
C THR A 69 -6.68 35.10 -9.58
N TRP A 70 -6.01 35.21 -8.40
CA TRP A 70 -4.68 34.65 -8.21
C TRP A 70 -4.70 33.13 -8.25
N LYS A 71 -3.86 32.55 -9.08
CA LYS A 71 -3.71 31.10 -9.18
C LYS A 71 -2.47 30.62 -8.45
N TYR A 72 -1.30 31.16 -8.78
CA TYR A 72 -0.04 30.77 -8.15
C TYR A 72 1.06 31.80 -8.41
N GLY A 73 1.91 32.06 -7.41
CA GLY A 73 3.07 32.95 -7.52
C GLY A 73 4.33 32.21 -7.95
N THR A 74 5.42 32.97 -8.11
CA THR A 74 6.69 32.46 -8.65
C THR A 74 7.60 31.79 -7.62
N ALA A 75 7.44 32.07 -6.33
CA ALA A 75 8.41 31.67 -5.29
C ALA A 75 8.63 30.15 -5.19
N PHE A 76 7.58 29.37 -5.39
CA PHE A 76 7.62 27.91 -5.36
C PHE A 76 7.17 27.29 -6.69
N ALA A 77 7.26 28.06 -7.77
CA ALA A 77 7.00 27.52 -9.09
C ALA A 77 7.99 26.39 -9.36
N PRO A 78 7.53 25.20 -9.77
CA PRO A 78 8.42 24.09 -10.06
C PRO A 78 9.46 24.52 -11.09
N PRO A 79 10.72 24.08 -10.94
CA PRO A 79 11.73 24.33 -11.96
C PRO A 79 11.31 23.68 -13.26
N PRO A 80 11.80 24.16 -14.42
CA PRO A 80 11.53 23.53 -15.70
C PRO A 80 11.95 22.04 -15.69
N GLY A 81 11.01 21.16 -16.02
CA GLY A 81 11.19 19.71 -15.98
C GLY A 81 11.07 19.13 -14.57
N ALA A 82 10.45 17.94 -14.48
CA ALA A 82 10.30 17.21 -13.24
C ALA A 82 11.66 16.76 -12.69
N LYS A 83 11.88 16.90 -11.38
CA LYS A 83 13.06 16.37 -10.70
C LYS A 83 12.69 15.14 -9.90
N ILE A 84 12.86 13.98 -10.50
CA ILE A 84 12.55 12.69 -9.88
C ILE A 84 13.79 12.16 -9.18
N TRP A 85 13.75 12.11 -7.86
CA TRP A 85 14.77 11.52 -6.99
C TRP A 85 14.23 10.32 -6.18
N ASN A 86 12.90 10.15 -6.08
CA ASN A 86 12.30 8.97 -5.49
C ASN A 86 12.49 7.76 -6.42
N PRO A 87 13.26 6.72 -6.01
CA PRO A 87 13.56 5.58 -6.87
C PRO A 87 12.31 4.78 -7.26
N VAL A 88 11.29 4.74 -6.40
CA VAL A 88 10.01 4.07 -6.69
C VAL A 88 9.29 4.81 -7.81
N LYS A 89 9.15 6.13 -7.70
CA LYS A 89 8.52 6.96 -8.73
C LYS A 89 9.25 6.84 -10.06
N LEU A 90 10.59 6.94 -10.03
CA LEU A 90 11.41 6.82 -11.23
C LEU A 90 11.22 5.46 -11.91
N LYS A 91 11.28 4.37 -11.14
CA LYS A 91 11.11 3.00 -11.66
C LYS A 91 9.72 2.80 -12.26
N MET A 92 8.67 3.34 -11.61
CA MET A 92 7.30 3.32 -12.14
C MET A 92 7.20 4.11 -13.45
N LEU A 93 7.78 5.30 -13.53
CA LEU A 93 7.81 6.12 -14.75
C LEU A 93 8.46 5.40 -15.93
N GLN A 94 9.51 4.64 -15.66
CA GLN A 94 10.23 3.84 -16.65
C GLN A 94 9.52 2.53 -17.04
N GLY A 95 8.32 2.28 -16.50
CA GLY A 95 7.58 1.03 -16.76
C GLY A 95 8.09 -0.18 -15.98
N GLY A 96 8.98 0.03 -15.01
CA GLY A 96 9.49 -1.03 -14.16
C GLY A 96 8.47 -1.51 -13.11
N LYS A 97 8.65 -2.75 -12.64
CA LYS A 97 7.84 -3.34 -11.58
C LYS A 97 8.39 -2.97 -10.21
N VAL A 98 7.55 -2.42 -9.34
CA VAL A 98 7.90 -2.07 -7.95
C VAL A 98 7.16 -2.97 -6.97
N THR A 99 7.81 -3.30 -5.84
CA THR A 99 7.24 -4.18 -4.81
C THR A 99 7.40 -3.55 -3.44
N GLY A 100 6.29 -3.41 -2.71
CA GLY A 100 6.25 -3.00 -1.31
C GLY A 100 6.13 -4.20 -0.38
N GLY A 101 7.05 -4.33 0.58
CA GLY A 101 6.91 -5.28 1.69
C GLY A 101 5.91 -4.75 2.70
N THR A 102 4.97 -5.57 3.17
CA THR A 102 3.97 -5.11 4.13
C THR A 102 4.47 -5.23 5.57
N LEU A 103 4.51 -4.12 6.28
CA LEU A 103 4.73 -4.09 7.72
C LEU A 103 3.37 -3.95 8.42
N PHE A 104 2.82 -5.06 8.89
CA PHE A 104 1.45 -5.12 9.37
C PHE A 104 1.33 -4.93 10.89
N SER A 105 2.09 -5.66 11.68
CA SER A 105 1.93 -5.66 13.14
C SER A 105 3.19 -5.27 13.91
N ALA A 106 4.36 -5.32 13.31
CA ALA A 106 5.59 -4.94 14.00
C ALA A 106 5.65 -3.42 14.18
N THR A 107 6.02 -3.01 15.40
CA THR A 107 6.17 -1.59 15.79
C THR A 107 7.61 -1.22 16.09
N ASP A 108 8.52 -2.19 16.05
CA ASP A 108 9.94 -1.98 16.35
C ASP A 108 10.72 -1.54 15.10
N PRO A 109 11.63 -0.56 15.25
CA PRO A 109 12.43 -0.07 14.14
C PRO A 109 13.37 -1.12 13.53
N ALA A 110 13.83 -2.11 14.29
CA ALA A 110 14.74 -3.11 13.77
C ALA A 110 14.08 -4.01 12.72
N THR A 111 12.84 -4.44 12.96
CA THR A 111 12.05 -5.18 11.97
C THR A 111 11.79 -4.35 10.71
N TYR A 112 11.41 -3.07 10.86
CA TYR A 112 11.25 -2.18 9.72
C TYR A 112 12.53 -2.06 8.89
N CYS A 113 13.66 -1.76 9.54
CA CYS A 113 14.95 -1.58 8.88
C CYS A 113 15.42 -2.86 8.18
N ALA A 114 15.26 -4.01 8.82
CA ALA A 114 15.58 -5.30 8.21
C ALA A 114 14.79 -5.54 6.93
N MET A 115 13.50 -5.22 6.93
CA MET A 115 12.67 -5.31 5.71
C MET A 115 13.08 -4.27 4.66
N ALA A 116 13.37 -3.04 5.09
CA ALA A 116 13.73 -1.95 4.18
C ALA A 116 15.04 -2.22 3.42
N ASP A 117 15.94 -2.99 4.01
CA ASP A 117 17.21 -3.40 3.39
C ASP A 117 17.12 -4.74 2.65
N ALA A 118 16.05 -5.53 2.85
CA ALA A 118 15.92 -6.87 2.28
C ALA A 118 15.71 -6.92 0.75
N GLY A 119 15.42 -5.79 0.10
CA GLY A 119 15.31 -5.72 -1.35
C GLY A 119 13.96 -5.26 -1.89
N TYR A 120 13.02 -4.88 -1.04
CA TYR A 120 11.80 -4.19 -1.47
C TYR A 120 12.12 -2.81 -2.03
N ASP A 121 11.24 -2.29 -2.89
CA ASP A 121 11.35 -0.92 -3.40
C ASP A 121 10.82 0.10 -2.38
N PHE A 122 9.79 -0.28 -1.62
CA PHE A 122 9.24 0.50 -0.50
C PHE A 122 8.70 -0.43 0.60
N ILE A 123 8.46 0.12 1.78
CA ILE A 123 7.77 -0.61 2.84
C ILE A 123 6.36 -0.06 2.98
N TRP A 124 5.39 -0.91 2.81
CA TRP A 124 3.97 -0.63 2.99
C TRP A 124 3.62 -0.71 4.48
N THR A 125 3.80 0.39 5.20
CA THR A 125 3.43 0.47 6.63
C THR A 125 1.92 0.55 6.75
N GLU A 126 1.34 -0.37 7.49
CA GLU A 126 -0.10 -0.49 7.66
C GLU A 126 -0.60 0.43 8.76
N MET A 127 -1.56 1.33 8.44
CA MET A 127 -2.18 2.24 9.41
C MET A 127 -3.72 2.17 9.37
N GLN A 128 -4.31 1.35 8.49
CA GLN A 128 -5.76 1.19 8.41
C GLN A 128 -6.27 0.11 9.38
N HIS A 129 -5.57 -1.03 9.46
CA HIS A 129 -6.00 -2.19 10.25
C HIS A 129 -5.15 -2.41 11.50
N ASP A 130 -4.15 -1.59 11.72
CA ASP A 130 -3.25 -1.65 12.85
C ASP A 130 -3.58 -0.53 13.86
N GLN A 131 -3.13 -0.71 15.10
CA GLN A 131 -3.31 0.25 16.20
C GLN A 131 -2.08 1.15 16.37
N ARG A 132 -1.13 1.14 15.43
CA ARG A 132 0.08 1.96 15.41
C ARG A 132 -0.29 3.44 15.30
N ASP A 133 0.45 4.27 16.01
CA ASP A 133 0.34 5.72 15.89
C ASP A 133 1.42 6.31 14.96
N TRP A 134 1.28 7.60 14.65
CA TRP A 134 2.19 8.30 13.75
C TRP A 134 3.59 8.49 14.34
N ASP A 135 3.74 8.55 15.66
CA ASP A 135 5.05 8.65 16.29
C ASP A 135 5.84 7.36 16.12
N GLN A 136 5.19 6.22 16.26
CA GLN A 136 5.80 4.91 16.02
C GLN A 136 6.22 4.75 14.55
N ALA A 137 5.36 5.12 13.60
CA ALA A 137 5.69 5.08 12.18
C ALA A 137 6.88 5.99 11.85
N ALA A 138 6.86 7.23 12.33
CA ALA A 138 7.93 8.19 12.13
C ALA A 138 9.26 7.71 12.74
N GLN A 139 9.23 7.12 13.93
CA GLN A 139 10.42 6.56 14.57
C GLN A 139 11.04 5.42 13.75
N MET A 140 10.21 4.50 13.26
CA MET A 140 10.69 3.41 12.41
C MET A 140 11.38 3.95 11.15
N TRP A 141 10.75 4.89 10.45
CA TRP A 141 11.28 5.43 9.20
C TRP A 141 12.57 6.21 9.39
N ARG A 142 12.70 6.98 10.48
CA ARG A 142 13.90 7.76 10.81
C ARG A 142 15.07 6.92 11.30
N THR A 143 14.83 5.71 11.80
CA THR A 143 15.91 4.86 12.33
C THR A 143 16.86 4.39 11.23
N CYS A 144 16.36 4.21 10.00
CA CYS A 144 17.19 3.82 8.86
C CYS A 144 16.92 4.72 7.63
N PRO A 145 17.28 6.01 7.70
CA PRO A 145 16.92 7.00 6.69
C PRO A 145 17.60 6.76 5.33
N TYR A 146 18.59 5.89 5.28
CA TYR A 146 19.34 5.52 4.08
C TYR A 146 19.05 4.08 3.62
N ALA A 147 18.03 3.44 4.20
CA ALA A 147 17.61 2.13 3.75
C ALA A 147 17.26 2.14 2.25
N ARG A 148 17.41 0.97 1.62
CA ARG A 148 17.16 0.82 0.19
C ARG A 148 15.70 1.10 -0.19
N ALA A 149 14.76 0.61 0.61
CA ALA A 149 13.34 0.85 0.40
C ALA A 149 12.95 2.22 0.95
N VAL A 150 12.11 2.95 0.21
CA VAL A 150 11.56 4.21 0.72
C VAL A 150 10.36 3.95 1.65
N PRO A 151 10.08 4.86 2.60
CA PRO A 151 8.87 4.79 3.42
C PRO A 151 7.62 4.88 2.57
N GLY A 152 6.73 3.92 2.77
CA GLY A 152 5.38 3.90 2.23
C GLY A 152 4.37 3.60 3.32
N VAL A 153 3.11 3.94 3.07
CA VAL A 153 2.04 3.79 4.06
C VAL A 153 0.70 3.51 3.39
N ARG A 154 -0.11 2.68 4.01
CA ARG A 154 -1.55 2.69 3.79
C ARG A 154 -2.20 3.48 4.93
N VAL A 155 -2.74 4.66 4.62
CA VAL A 155 -3.46 5.50 5.57
C VAL A 155 -4.83 4.91 5.89
N ALA A 156 -5.48 5.42 6.95
CA ALA A 156 -6.81 4.93 7.32
C ALA A 156 -7.88 5.31 6.29
N ARG A 157 -7.79 6.50 5.69
CA ARG A 157 -8.74 7.03 4.69
C ARG A 157 -8.24 8.32 4.04
N ALA A 158 -9.03 8.86 3.08
CA ALA A 158 -8.73 10.08 2.32
C ALA A 158 -8.96 11.36 3.14
N GLU A 159 -8.26 11.53 4.26
CA GLU A 159 -8.40 12.70 5.15
C GLU A 159 -7.10 13.49 5.31
N GLU A 160 -7.24 14.80 5.55
CA GLU A 160 -6.13 15.71 5.76
C GLU A 160 -5.16 15.17 6.80
N ARG A 161 -5.65 14.88 8.00
CA ARG A 161 -4.84 14.45 9.12
C ARG A 161 -4.00 13.21 8.78
N GLU A 162 -4.62 12.22 8.19
CA GLU A 162 -3.96 10.95 7.87
C GLU A 162 -2.86 11.13 6.82
N ILE A 163 -3.19 11.80 5.71
CA ILE A 163 -2.27 11.96 4.59
C ILE A 163 -1.16 12.96 4.93
N GLN A 164 -1.50 14.08 5.59
CA GLN A 164 -0.50 15.07 5.96
C GLN A 164 0.48 14.53 7.00
N HIS A 165 0.02 13.84 8.05
CA HIS A 165 0.92 13.22 9.02
C HIS A 165 1.84 12.17 8.37
N ALA A 166 1.30 11.35 7.47
CA ALA A 166 2.10 10.39 6.72
C ALA A 166 3.27 11.05 5.98
N LEU A 167 2.96 12.10 5.24
CA LEU A 167 3.95 12.80 4.43
C LEU A 167 4.92 13.61 5.28
N ASP A 168 4.43 14.22 6.37
CA ASP A 168 5.24 14.97 7.31
C ASP A 168 6.15 14.07 8.15
N ALA A 169 5.77 12.83 8.35
CA ALA A 169 6.61 11.81 8.95
C ALA A 169 7.66 11.22 7.98
N GLY A 170 7.51 11.42 6.66
CA GLY A 170 8.53 11.05 5.67
C GLY A 170 8.10 10.05 4.61
N ALA A 171 6.81 9.70 4.50
CA ALA A 171 6.34 8.80 3.45
C ALA A 171 6.53 9.39 2.05
N LEU A 172 6.89 8.53 1.09
CA LEU A 172 6.98 8.86 -0.34
C LEU A 172 6.02 8.04 -1.19
N VAL A 173 5.43 6.99 -0.62
CA VAL A 173 4.35 6.20 -1.23
C VAL A 173 3.17 6.24 -0.28
N VAL A 174 2.05 6.80 -0.73
CA VAL A 174 0.81 6.89 0.05
C VAL A 174 -0.26 6.07 -0.67
N SER A 175 -0.81 5.10 0.03
CA SER A 175 -1.95 4.33 -0.42
C SER A 175 -3.18 4.69 0.38
N VAL A 176 -4.25 5.02 -0.31
CA VAL A 176 -5.53 5.43 0.28
C VAL A 176 -6.54 4.33 0.01
N PRO A 177 -7.06 3.67 1.06
CA PRO A 177 -8.04 2.60 0.91
C PRO A 177 -9.43 3.14 0.64
N THR A 178 -10.33 2.29 0.17
CA THR A 178 -11.78 2.49 0.07
C THR A 178 -12.15 3.82 -0.61
N VAL A 179 -11.51 4.09 -1.75
CA VAL A 179 -11.83 5.30 -2.53
C VAL A 179 -13.01 4.98 -3.43
N ASP A 180 -14.18 5.49 -3.05
CA ASP A 180 -15.45 5.18 -3.67
C ASP A 180 -15.94 6.27 -4.65
N THR A 181 -15.52 7.50 -4.43
CA THR A 181 -15.99 8.66 -5.19
C THR A 181 -14.84 9.48 -5.78
N VAL A 182 -15.16 10.28 -6.77
CA VAL A 182 -14.22 11.25 -7.37
C VAL A 182 -13.82 12.31 -6.35
N GLU A 183 -14.74 12.69 -5.48
CA GLU A 183 -14.53 13.67 -4.41
C GLU A 183 -13.49 13.16 -3.41
N GLU A 184 -13.54 11.89 -3.00
CA GLU A 184 -12.53 11.27 -2.14
C GLU A 184 -11.17 11.18 -2.83
N ALA A 185 -11.14 10.88 -4.12
CA ALA A 185 -9.90 10.90 -4.89
C ALA A 185 -9.30 12.33 -4.97
N ILE A 186 -10.15 13.35 -5.12
CA ILE A 186 -9.75 14.76 -5.09
C ILE A 186 -9.23 15.14 -3.70
N GLU A 187 -9.90 14.70 -2.64
CA GLU A 187 -9.42 14.93 -1.26
C GLU A 187 -8.06 14.26 -1.02
N ALA A 188 -7.89 13.01 -1.41
CA ALA A 188 -6.61 12.32 -1.33
C ALA A 188 -5.51 13.09 -2.07
N ARG A 189 -5.77 13.56 -3.30
CA ARG A 189 -4.85 14.41 -4.06
C ARG A 189 -4.56 15.73 -3.33
N ASN A 190 -5.60 16.40 -2.83
CA ASN A 190 -5.47 17.70 -2.17
C ASN A 190 -4.52 17.67 -0.97
N TRP A 191 -4.59 16.62 -0.16
CA TRP A 191 -3.76 16.47 1.01
C TRP A 191 -2.39 15.85 0.74
N THR A 192 -2.24 15.20 -0.41
CA THR A 192 -0.96 14.62 -0.85
C THR A 192 0.00 15.69 -1.39
N TYR A 193 -0.51 16.63 -2.17
CA TYR A 193 0.33 17.54 -2.95
C TYR A 193 0.26 18.98 -2.45
N PHE A 194 1.41 19.63 -2.50
CA PHE A 194 1.46 21.07 -2.29
C PHE A 194 0.78 21.85 -3.43
N PRO A 195 0.31 23.08 -3.19
CA PRO A 195 -0.11 23.94 -4.26
C PRO A 195 0.95 24.04 -5.38
N PRO A 196 0.55 24.16 -6.64
CA PRO A 196 -0.82 24.37 -7.12
C PRO A 196 -1.62 23.09 -7.41
N LEU A 197 -1.00 21.89 -7.31
CA LEU A 197 -1.66 20.62 -7.62
C LEU A 197 -2.65 20.22 -6.52
N GLY A 198 -2.31 20.47 -5.27
CA GLY A 198 -3.12 20.14 -4.10
C GLY A 198 -3.24 21.29 -3.12
N ARG A 199 -3.54 20.97 -1.87
CA ARG A 199 -3.77 21.91 -0.77
C ARG A 199 -2.94 21.60 0.47
N ARG A 200 -1.97 20.67 0.38
CA ARG A 200 -1.12 20.30 1.52
C ARG A 200 -0.47 21.53 2.12
N SER A 201 -0.60 21.69 3.44
CA SER A 201 0.05 22.75 4.17
C SER A 201 1.57 22.50 4.26
N ALA A 202 2.37 23.55 4.10
CA ALA A 202 3.80 23.50 4.33
C ALA A 202 4.07 23.82 5.80
N GLY A 203 4.25 22.79 6.63
CA GLY A 203 4.73 22.96 8.00
C GLY A 203 6.21 23.36 8.00
N GLY A 204 6.60 24.32 8.82
CA GLY A 204 7.99 24.69 9.00
C GLY A 204 8.69 23.77 10.01
N GLY A 205 9.94 23.38 9.71
CA GLY A 205 10.78 22.65 10.67
C GLY A 205 10.39 21.19 10.90
N GLN A 206 9.71 20.60 9.97
CA GLN A 206 9.40 19.15 10.00
C GLN A 206 10.68 18.34 9.92
N ALA A 207 10.84 17.40 10.85
CA ALA A 207 12.07 16.62 10.98
C ALA A 207 12.41 15.83 9.70
N PHE A 208 11.40 15.35 8.96
CA PHE A 208 11.64 14.59 7.73
C PHE A 208 12.35 15.43 6.64
N GLU A 209 12.07 16.73 6.53
CA GLU A 209 12.77 17.60 5.57
C GLU A 209 14.26 17.70 5.87
N GLN A 210 14.62 17.74 7.14
CA GLN A 210 16.00 17.87 7.59
C GLN A 210 16.73 16.52 7.63
N ASP A 211 16.09 15.50 8.21
CA ASP A 211 16.72 14.22 8.52
C ASP A 211 16.69 13.26 7.33
N MET A 212 15.56 13.17 6.63
CA MET A 212 15.36 12.20 5.56
C MET A 212 15.51 12.81 4.16
N TRP A 213 14.93 13.97 3.94
CA TRP A 213 14.83 14.57 2.61
C TRP A 213 15.54 15.91 2.43
N GLY A 214 16.28 16.35 3.45
CA GLY A 214 16.99 17.66 3.42
C GLY A 214 18.06 17.77 2.35
N ARG A 215 18.56 16.65 1.83
CA ARG A 215 19.61 16.60 0.79
C ARG A 215 19.12 16.21 -0.59
N VAL A 216 17.79 16.12 -0.81
CA VAL A 216 17.27 15.72 -2.10
C VAL A 216 17.52 16.82 -3.16
N PRO A 217 17.82 16.42 -4.41
CA PRO A 217 18.14 17.39 -5.47
C PRO A 217 16.97 18.33 -5.75
N GLY A 218 17.20 19.62 -5.63
CA GLY A 218 16.20 20.66 -5.84
C GLY A 218 15.38 21.03 -4.59
N GLY A 219 15.63 20.37 -3.46
CA GLY A 219 14.93 20.55 -2.19
C GLY A 219 13.56 19.87 -2.17
N TYR A 220 13.18 19.35 -1.00
CA TYR A 220 11.95 18.60 -0.84
C TYR A 220 10.72 19.38 -1.27
N ARG A 221 10.51 20.60 -0.70
CA ARG A 221 9.32 21.42 -0.95
C ARG A 221 9.06 21.69 -2.44
N ASN A 222 10.13 21.93 -3.21
CA ASN A 222 10.03 22.28 -4.62
C ASN A 222 9.86 21.08 -5.54
N THR A 223 10.12 19.88 -5.06
CA THR A 223 10.14 18.66 -5.88
C THR A 223 9.21 17.58 -5.35
N ALA A 224 8.61 17.76 -4.17
CA ALA A 224 7.76 16.74 -3.54
C ALA A 224 6.61 16.28 -4.45
N ASN A 225 5.94 17.21 -5.13
CA ASN A 225 4.82 16.88 -6.03
C ASN A 225 5.24 15.91 -7.15
N ASP A 226 6.47 16.03 -7.64
CA ASP A 226 7.01 15.12 -8.66
C ASP A 226 7.36 13.74 -8.08
N ASN A 227 7.62 13.66 -6.78
CA ASN A 227 8.24 12.48 -6.16
C ASN A 227 7.29 11.61 -5.34
N ILE A 228 6.15 12.14 -4.87
CA ILE A 228 5.18 11.34 -4.13
C ILE A 228 4.43 10.41 -5.09
N VAL A 229 4.25 9.18 -4.65
CA VAL A 229 3.42 8.16 -5.31
C VAL A 229 2.10 8.08 -4.58
N LEU A 230 1.01 8.48 -5.23
CA LEU A 230 -0.35 8.36 -4.71
C LEU A 230 -1.04 7.16 -5.34
N ILE A 231 -1.39 6.18 -4.52
CA ILE A 231 -2.11 4.96 -4.91
C ILE A 231 -3.52 5.03 -4.34
N LEU A 232 -4.54 4.87 -5.18
CA LEU A 232 -5.93 4.79 -4.73
C LEU A 232 -6.43 3.35 -4.83
N MET A 233 -7.01 2.82 -3.74
CA MET A 233 -7.50 1.44 -3.71
C MET A 233 -8.97 1.42 -4.14
N ILE A 234 -9.25 0.63 -5.17
CA ILE A 234 -10.60 0.32 -5.65
C ILE A 234 -10.96 -1.06 -5.11
N GLU A 235 -11.92 -1.10 -4.20
CA GLU A 235 -12.20 -2.31 -3.43
C GLU A 235 -13.67 -2.53 -3.11
N THR A 236 -14.55 -1.58 -3.45
CA THR A 236 -15.99 -1.66 -3.20
C THR A 236 -16.80 -1.62 -4.50
N LEU A 237 -18.10 -1.92 -4.41
CA LEU A 237 -19.01 -1.80 -5.56
C LEU A 237 -19.16 -0.36 -6.06
N GLU A 238 -19.10 0.62 -5.15
CA GLU A 238 -19.17 2.03 -5.52
C GLU A 238 -17.88 2.49 -6.19
N GLY A 239 -16.73 2.13 -5.61
CA GLY A 239 -15.43 2.39 -6.22
C GLY A 239 -15.29 1.79 -7.62
N LEU A 240 -15.82 0.58 -7.84
CA LEU A 240 -15.84 -0.04 -9.18
C LEU A 240 -16.64 0.76 -10.20
N LYS A 241 -17.81 1.31 -9.83
CA LYS A 241 -18.62 2.16 -10.72
C LYS A 241 -17.87 3.43 -11.12
N ASN A 242 -17.10 3.98 -10.20
CA ASN A 242 -16.43 5.26 -10.34
C ASN A 242 -14.95 5.13 -10.76
N ALA A 243 -14.42 3.90 -10.91
CA ALA A 243 -13.01 3.62 -11.11
C ALA A 243 -12.37 4.43 -12.26
N GLU A 244 -13.07 4.57 -13.40
CA GLU A 244 -12.58 5.35 -14.54
C GLU A 244 -12.49 6.86 -14.24
N ALA A 245 -13.43 7.41 -13.50
CA ALA A 245 -13.41 8.82 -13.11
C ALA A 245 -12.37 9.09 -12.02
N ILE A 246 -12.25 8.20 -11.05
CA ILE A 246 -11.21 8.23 -9.99
C ILE A 246 -9.80 8.19 -10.60
N ALA A 247 -9.57 7.29 -11.56
CA ALA A 247 -8.27 7.16 -12.22
C ALA A 247 -7.82 8.43 -12.96
N LYS A 248 -8.78 9.24 -13.42
CA LYS A 248 -8.53 10.50 -14.16
C LYS A 248 -8.25 11.69 -13.27
N VAL A 249 -8.38 11.55 -11.94
CA VAL A 249 -8.07 12.65 -11.02
C VAL A 249 -6.57 12.98 -11.12
N PRO A 250 -6.24 14.24 -11.45
CA PRO A 250 -4.85 14.65 -11.59
C PRO A 250 -4.02 14.36 -10.33
N GLY A 251 -2.81 13.85 -10.51
CA GLY A 251 -1.92 13.48 -9.41
C GLY A 251 -2.04 12.02 -8.94
N VAL A 252 -3.08 11.29 -9.33
CA VAL A 252 -3.17 9.83 -9.10
C VAL A 252 -2.04 9.14 -9.85
N THR A 253 -1.22 8.39 -9.14
CA THR A 253 -0.09 7.65 -9.74
C THR A 253 -0.49 6.24 -10.15
N ALA A 254 -1.32 5.60 -9.34
CA ALA A 254 -1.76 4.23 -9.58
C ALA A 254 -3.14 3.95 -9.00
N LEU A 255 -3.86 3.00 -9.59
CA LEU A 255 -4.96 2.31 -8.94
C LEU A 255 -4.48 0.97 -8.36
N PHE A 256 -5.01 0.60 -7.21
CA PHE A 256 -4.78 -0.71 -6.62
C PHE A 256 -6.10 -1.52 -6.66
N ALA A 257 -6.09 -2.63 -7.39
CA ALA A 257 -7.17 -3.60 -7.33
C ALA A 257 -7.04 -4.43 -6.04
N ALA A 258 -7.78 -4.04 -4.99
CA ALA A 258 -7.67 -4.64 -3.66
C ALA A 258 -8.34 -6.01 -3.61
N SER A 259 -7.57 -7.04 -3.89
CA SER A 259 -8.04 -8.38 -4.19
C SER A 259 -8.91 -9.02 -3.11
N GLY A 260 -8.59 -8.81 -1.83
CA GLY A 260 -9.36 -9.34 -0.70
C GLY A 260 -10.75 -8.70 -0.64
N ASP A 261 -10.78 -7.37 -0.61
CA ASP A 261 -12.02 -6.61 -0.43
C ASP A 261 -12.91 -6.63 -1.65
N LEU A 262 -12.35 -6.65 -2.87
CA LEU A 262 -13.15 -6.90 -4.08
C LEU A 262 -13.90 -8.23 -4.01
N GLY A 263 -13.27 -9.29 -3.49
CA GLY A 263 -13.96 -10.55 -3.23
C GLY A 263 -15.04 -10.41 -2.13
N ASN A 264 -14.71 -9.71 -1.06
CA ASN A 264 -15.60 -9.50 0.09
C ASN A 264 -16.86 -8.70 -0.29
N PHE A 265 -16.71 -7.57 -0.97
CA PHE A 265 -17.82 -6.69 -1.33
C PHE A 265 -18.65 -7.19 -2.51
N THR A 266 -18.05 -7.92 -3.45
CA THR A 266 -18.79 -8.49 -4.58
C THR A 266 -19.41 -9.86 -4.29
N GLY A 267 -18.89 -10.55 -3.27
CA GLY A 267 -19.26 -11.94 -2.98
C GLY A 267 -18.68 -12.96 -3.97
N PHE A 268 -17.80 -12.53 -4.87
CA PHE A 268 -17.17 -13.43 -5.84
C PHE A 268 -15.91 -14.09 -5.28
N ARG A 269 -15.77 -15.38 -5.55
CA ARG A 269 -14.55 -16.10 -5.19
C ARG A 269 -13.39 -15.63 -6.08
N GLN A 270 -12.25 -15.33 -5.48
CA GLN A 270 -11.03 -14.99 -6.21
C GLN A 270 -10.70 -16.07 -7.26
N GLY A 271 -10.31 -15.65 -8.46
CA GLY A 271 -10.04 -16.55 -9.58
C GLY A 271 -11.27 -17.06 -10.32
N SER A 272 -12.49 -16.77 -9.88
CA SER A 272 -13.68 -17.08 -10.68
C SER A 272 -13.82 -16.13 -11.86
N PRO A 273 -14.53 -16.53 -12.95
CA PRO A 273 -14.75 -15.64 -14.09
C PRO A 273 -15.43 -14.31 -13.73
N ASP A 274 -16.33 -14.32 -12.74
CA ASP A 274 -17.02 -13.12 -12.27
C ASP A 274 -16.05 -12.19 -11.55
N TYR A 275 -15.20 -12.75 -10.69
CA TYR A 275 -14.16 -12.00 -10.02
C TYR A 275 -13.16 -11.36 -11.00
N GLU A 276 -12.76 -12.11 -12.04
CA GLU A 276 -11.86 -11.59 -13.07
C GLU A 276 -12.49 -10.42 -13.85
N ARG A 277 -13.81 -10.45 -14.07
CA ARG A 277 -14.51 -9.29 -14.66
C ARG A 277 -14.41 -8.04 -13.77
N VAL A 278 -14.47 -8.21 -12.46
CA VAL A 278 -14.29 -7.12 -11.48
C VAL A 278 -12.87 -6.54 -11.57
N ILE A 279 -11.87 -7.40 -11.60
CA ILE A 279 -10.46 -6.96 -11.75
C ILE A 279 -10.26 -6.20 -13.07
N ASN A 280 -10.89 -6.65 -14.15
CA ASN A 280 -10.80 -6.00 -15.45
C ASN A 280 -11.41 -4.57 -15.45
N ILE A 281 -12.41 -4.28 -14.63
CA ILE A 281 -12.95 -2.91 -14.48
C ILE A 281 -11.84 -1.98 -13.96
N VAL A 282 -11.13 -2.38 -12.92
CA VAL A 282 -10.03 -1.56 -12.34
C VAL A 282 -8.86 -1.47 -13.31
N HIS A 283 -8.52 -2.59 -13.98
CA HIS A 283 -7.48 -2.63 -15.00
C HIS A 283 -7.77 -1.64 -16.12
N ASP A 284 -8.94 -1.72 -16.75
CA ASP A 284 -9.30 -0.89 -17.89
C ASP A 284 -9.37 0.60 -17.52
N ALA A 285 -9.84 0.91 -16.30
CA ALA A 285 -9.84 2.26 -15.76
C ALA A 285 -8.41 2.83 -15.66
N ALA A 286 -7.48 2.05 -15.10
CA ALA A 286 -6.08 2.45 -14.98
C ALA A 286 -5.42 2.66 -16.35
N ILE A 287 -5.63 1.72 -17.27
CA ILE A 287 -5.05 1.79 -18.63
C ILE A 287 -5.59 2.99 -19.41
N LYS A 288 -6.90 3.22 -19.39
CA LYS A 288 -7.52 4.38 -20.04
C LYS A 288 -7.01 5.71 -19.51
N ALA A 289 -6.78 5.80 -18.21
CA ALA A 289 -6.25 7.01 -17.57
C ALA A 289 -4.73 7.15 -17.75
N GLY A 290 -4.02 6.10 -18.15
CA GLY A 290 -2.56 6.09 -18.27
C GLY A 290 -1.84 6.05 -16.91
N VAL A 291 -2.54 5.67 -15.83
CA VAL A 291 -1.95 5.47 -14.49
C VAL A 291 -1.47 4.02 -14.32
N ARG A 292 -0.66 3.78 -13.30
CA ARG A 292 -0.14 2.43 -13.02
C ARG A 292 -1.18 1.57 -12.33
N LEU A 293 -0.99 0.25 -12.45
CA LEU A 293 -1.87 -0.73 -11.86
C LEU A 293 -1.13 -1.54 -10.80
N CYS A 294 -1.69 -1.55 -9.60
CA CYS A 294 -1.19 -2.26 -8.45
C CYS A 294 -2.09 -3.44 -8.07
N GLY A 295 -1.50 -4.45 -7.45
CA GLY A 295 -2.21 -5.60 -6.92
C GLY A 295 -1.33 -6.41 -5.96
N PRO A 296 -1.78 -7.58 -5.48
CA PRO A 296 -0.95 -8.46 -4.67
C PRO A 296 0.25 -9.00 -5.47
N LEU A 297 1.35 -9.32 -4.79
CA LEU A 297 2.55 -9.85 -5.43
C LEU A 297 2.30 -11.14 -6.22
N ALA A 298 1.29 -11.91 -5.84
CA ALA A 298 0.86 -13.09 -6.60
C ALA A 298 0.45 -12.78 -8.06
N TRP A 299 0.11 -11.52 -8.35
CA TRP A 299 -0.25 -11.08 -9.69
C TRP A 299 0.91 -10.50 -10.50
N ARG A 300 2.15 -10.69 -10.05
CA ARG A 300 3.35 -10.15 -10.71
C ARG A 300 3.52 -10.53 -12.17
N ASP A 301 2.92 -11.64 -12.58
CA ASP A 301 2.98 -12.15 -13.95
C ASP A 301 1.74 -11.79 -14.79
N ARG A 302 0.75 -11.11 -14.19
CA ARG A 302 -0.37 -10.54 -14.94
C ARG A 302 0.11 -9.38 -15.81
N PRO A 303 -0.40 -9.28 -17.05
CA PRO A 303 -0.14 -8.13 -17.90
C PRO A 303 -0.49 -6.81 -17.20
N ASP A 304 0.28 -5.77 -17.48
CA ASP A 304 0.07 -4.38 -17.05
C ASP A 304 0.13 -4.10 -15.54
N PHE A 305 0.14 -5.13 -14.68
CA PHE A 305 0.42 -4.95 -13.27
C PHE A 305 1.90 -4.67 -13.07
N THR A 306 2.20 -3.50 -12.48
CA THR A 306 3.58 -3.02 -12.30
C THR A 306 3.90 -2.57 -10.87
N CYS A 307 2.92 -2.63 -9.96
CA CYS A 307 3.09 -2.27 -8.57
C CYS A 307 2.46 -3.36 -7.68
N PHE A 308 3.20 -3.83 -6.68
CA PHE A 308 2.80 -5.02 -5.92
C PHE A 308 2.93 -4.83 -4.43
N GLN A 309 1.91 -5.31 -3.71
CA GLN A 309 1.94 -5.52 -2.28
C GLN A 309 2.42 -6.95 -2.00
N ALA A 310 3.53 -7.09 -1.31
CA ALA A 310 4.03 -8.38 -0.83
C ALA A 310 3.37 -8.77 0.50
N GLY A 311 3.60 -10.01 0.92
CA GLY A 311 3.12 -10.50 2.21
C GLY A 311 3.72 -9.75 3.40
N THR A 312 3.13 -9.97 4.57
CA THR A 312 3.53 -9.33 5.83
C THR A 312 4.91 -9.76 6.31
N GLU A 313 5.48 -9.00 7.26
CA GLU A 313 6.72 -9.36 7.96
C GLU A 313 6.64 -10.75 8.58
N VAL A 314 5.49 -11.11 9.17
CA VAL A 314 5.29 -12.45 9.76
C VAL A 314 5.37 -13.54 8.68
N ALA A 315 4.76 -13.33 7.54
CA ALA A 315 4.85 -14.27 6.43
C ALA A 315 6.27 -14.35 5.86
N ALA A 316 6.99 -13.22 5.80
CA ALA A 316 8.38 -13.19 5.36
C ALA A 316 9.29 -13.98 6.31
N ILE A 317 9.14 -13.79 7.63
CA ILE A 317 9.88 -14.54 8.67
C ILE A 317 9.60 -16.03 8.53
N ARG A 318 8.33 -16.45 8.42
CA ARG A 318 7.97 -17.88 8.28
C ARG A 318 8.61 -18.51 7.05
N ARG A 319 8.57 -17.82 5.90
CA ARG A 319 9.24 -18.32 4.68
C ARG A 319 10.74 -18.39 4.84
N GLY A 320 11.35 -17.38 5.49
CA GLY A 320 12.79 -17.37 5.76
C GLY A 320 13.22 -18.55 6.63
N VAL A 321 12.52 -18.79 7.73
CA VAL A 321 12.79 -19.93 8.63
C VAL A 321 12.57 -21.26 7.90
N ALA A 322 11.49 -21.40 7.13
CA ALA A 322 11.25 -22.62 6.38
C ALA A 322 12.35 -22.89 5.33
N ALA A 323 12.84 -21.87 4.66
CA ALA A 323 13.96 -21.99 3.72
C ALA A 323 15.26 -22.39 4.43
N GLU A 324 15.56 -21.77 5.58
CA GLU A 324 16.73 -22.08 6.40
C GLU A 324 16.69 -23.54 6.90
N LEU A 325 15.58 -23.95 7.49
CA LEU A 325 15.40 -25.32 7.99
C LEU A 325 15.38 -26.34 6.85
N GLY A 326 14.79 -26.02 5.70
CA GLY A 326 14.83 -26.87 4.52
C GLY A 326 16.25 -27.11 4.00
N THR A 327 17.14 -26.13 4.14
CA THR A 327 18.55 -26.28 3.83
C THR A 327 19.27 -27.16 4.86
N LEU A 328 18.92 -27.01 6.14
CA LEU A 328 19.49 -27.82 7.24
C LEU A 328 18.94 -29.25 7.28
N ALA A 329 17.67 -29.46 6.93
CA ALA A 329 17.03 -30.79 6.90
C ALA A 329 17.72 -31.77 5.94
N ASN A 330 18.45 -31.27 4.95
CA ASN A 330 19.33 -32.09 4.08
C ASN A 330 20.63 -32.53 4.75
N THR A 331 20.95 -32.00 5.93
CA THR A 331 22.24 -32.26 6.63
C THR A 331 22.07 -32.87 8.02
N GLN A 332 20.91 -32.74 8.65
CA GLN A 332 20.65 -33.25 10.01
C GLN A 332 19.20 -33.69 10.19
N ALA A 333 18.97 -34.82 10.86
CA ALA A 333 17.64 -35.25 11.26
C ALA A 333 17.06 -34.29 12.31
N VAL A 334 16.00 -33.57 11.98
CA VAL A 334 15.28 -32.69 12.89
C VAL A 334 14.19 -33.49 13.62
N PRO A 335 14.05 -33.39 14.97
CA PRO A 335 12.98 -34.03 15.69
C PRO A 335 11.60 -33.57 15.14
N GLU A 336 10.71 -34.49 14.78
CA GLU A 336 9.40 -34.20 14.18
C GLU A 336 8.45 -33.39 15.08
N ALA A 337 8.70 -33.34 16.38
CA ALA A 337 7.84 -32.63 17.33
C ALA A 337 8.61 -32.02 18.50
N GLY A 338 8.21 -30.86 18.94
CA GLY A 338 8.73 -30.24 20.15
C GLY A 338 8.29 -31.01 21.42
N PRO A 339 8.99 -30.79 22.57
CA PRO A 339 8.78 -31.55 23.81
C PRO A 339 7.35 -31.45 24.38
N PHE A 340 6.52 -30.55 23.88
CA PHE A 340 5.13 -30.32 24.30
C PHE A 340 4.11 -30.71 23.22
N ALA A 341 4.53 -31.28 22.11
CA ALA A 341 3.59 -31.76 21.12
C ALA A 341 2.77 -32.93 21.71
N LYS A 342 1.47 -32.78 21.78
CA LYS A 342 0.59 -33.85 22.24
C LYS A 342 0.73 -35.00 21.23
N SER A 343 1.13 -36.17 21.71
CA SER A 343 1.09 -37.38 20.89
C SER A 343 -0.34 -37.55 20.39
N ALA A 344 -0.53 -37.55 19.07
CA ALA A 344 -1.79 -37.99 18.48
C ALA A 344 -2.01 -39.46 18.86
N LYS A 345 -3.07 -39.69 19.69
CA LYS A 345 -3.58 -41.05 19.94
C LYS A 345 -4.67 -41.35 18.92
#